data_aad9dc4675f005bfe9ea7df265bbb0ef
#
_entry.id   aad9dc4675f005bfe9ea7df265bbb0ef
#
_cell.length_a   1.000
_cell.length_b   1.000
_cell.length_c   1.000
_cell.angle_alpha   90.00
_cell.angle_beta   90.00
_cell.angle_gamma   90.00
#
_symmetry.space_group_name_H-M   'P 1'
#
loop_
_entity.id
_entity.type
_entity.pdbx_description
1 polymer ?
#
loop_
_entity_poly.entity_id
_entity_poly.type
_entity_poly.pdbx_seq_one_letter_code
_entity_poly.pdbx_strand_id
1 'polypeptide(L)'
;AALVPAVTQASNPCSVMSAIEYGVKHLNVEHIVVMGHSHCGGIHGLMAPESIAGETYIQDWVGIASPALERLQAMTGDEDEKTRSRHCEEGAVLISLDNLLSYPWIAERVKNGQLKLHALYYDLSEGNLYRFSPESEDFELLFHSEKIDVCDR
;
A
#
# COMPACT_ATOMS: atom_id res chain seq x y z
N ALA A 1 2.32 -3.58 -6.09
CA ALA A 1 1.97 -2.59 -5.06
C ALA A 1 0.75 -1.77 -5.51
N ALA A 2 -0.18 -1.54 -4.60
CA ALA A 2 -1.30 -0.64 -4.82
C ALA A 2 -0.88 0.78 -4.41
N LEU A 3 -0.14 1.47 -5.28
CA LEU A 3 0.34 2.81 -5.01
C LEU A 3 -0.66 3.86 -5.49
N VAL A 4 -1.05 4.74 -4.58
CA VAL A 4 -1.93 5.88 -4.84
C VAL A 4 -1.10 7.16 -4.80
N PRO A 5 -1.05 7.96 -5.88
CA PRO A 5 -0.34 9.24 -5.86
C PRO A 5 -1.08 10.26 -4.99
N ALA A 6 -0.35 11.14 -4.31
CA ALA A 6 -0.93 12.30 -3.66
C ALA A 6 -1.56 13.25 -4.71
N VAL A 7 -2.49 14.10 -4.30
CA VAL A 7 -3.16 15.05 -5.20
C VAL A 7 -2.18 15.95 -5.96
N THR A 8 -1.05 16.27 -5.35
CA THR A 8 0.02 17.09 -5.97
C THR A 8 0.89 16.30 -6.94
N GLN A 9 0.88 14.97 -6.88
CA GLN A 9 1.69 14.07 -7.71
C GLN A 9 0.89 13.45 -8.86
N ALA A 10 -0.45 13.44 -8.75
CA ALA A 10 -1.28 12.83 -9.77
C ALA A 10 -1.14 13.57 -11.11
N SER A 11 -0.64 12.85 -12.11
CA SER A 11 -0.68 13.33 -13.50
C SER A 11 -2.10 13.25 -14.04
N ASN A 12 -2.42 14.10 -15.02
CA ASN A 12 -3.72 14.03 -15.68
C ASN A 12 -3.49 13.63 -17.16
N PRO A 13 -4.00 12.48 -17.64
CA PRO A 13 -4.92 11.57 -16.95
C PRO A 13 -4.20 10.59 -15.99
N CYS A 14 -4.86 10.24 -14.90
CA CYS A 14 -4.41 9.24 -13.93
C CYS A 14 -5.48 8.15 -13.80
N SER A 15 -5.23 6.96 -14.33
CA SER A 15 -6.19 5.85 -14.35
C SER A 15 -6.58 5.35 -12.95
N VAL A 16 -5.63 5.32 -12.02
CA VAL A 16 -5.89 4.94 -10.62
C VAL A 16 -6.88 5.90 -10.00
N MET A 17 -6.63 7.21 -10.11
CA MET A 17 -7.51 8.22 -9.51
C MET A 17 -8.86 8.33 -10.22
N SER A 18 -8.93 8.09 -11.53
CA SER A 18 -10.21 8.04 -12.25
C SER A 18 -11.10 6.92 -11.74
N ALA A 19 -10.55 5.74 -11.48
CA ALA A 19 -11.30 4.62 -10.93
C ALA A 19 -11.79 4.91 -9.50
N ILE A 20 -10.92 5.45 -8.64
CA ILE A 20 -11.27 5.83 -7.27
C ILE A 20 -12.33 6.92 -7.25
N GLU A 21 -12.18 7.96 -8.08
CA GLU A 21 -13.14 9.05 -8.18
C GLU A 21 -14.52 8.55 -8.61
N TYR A 22 -14.58 7.66 -9.61
CA TYR A 22 -15.84 7.06 -10.04
C TYR A 22 -16.49 6.23 -8.92
N GLY A 23 -15.71 5.39 -8.24
CA GLY A 23 -16.18 4.60 -7.10
C GLY A 23 -16.77 5.47 -5.99
N VAL A 24 -16.08 6.53 -5.62
CA VAL A 24 -16.48 7.39 -4.50
C VAL A 24 -17.63 8.32 -4.87
N LYS A 25 -17.58 8.99 -6.04
CA LYS A 25 -18.55 10.03 -6.42
C LYS A 25 -19.80 9.48 -7.08
N HIS A 26 -19.70 8.38 -7.85
CA HIS A 26 -20.81 7.85 -8.64
C HIS A 26 -21.40 6.58 -8.04
N LEU A 27 -20.54 5.66 -7.55
CA LEU A 27 -21.01 4.42 -6.93
C LEU A 27 -21.26 4.56 -5.44
N ASN A 28 -20.81 5.66 -4.82
CA ASN A 28 -20.97 5.92 -3.39
C ASN A 28 -20.43 4.79 -2.51
N VAL A 29 -19.27 4.25 -2.84
CA VAL A 29 -18.64 3.20 -2.03
C VAL A 29 -18.41 3.68 -0.59
N GLU A 30 -18.61 2.79 0.37
CA GLU A 30 -18.45 3.09 1.79
C GLU A 30 -17.06 2.69 2.32
N HIS A 31 -16.31 1.93 1.52
CA HIS A 31 -15.00 1.42 1.91
C HIS A 31 -14.01 1.51 0.74
N ILE A 32 -12.79 1.96 1.03
CA ILE A 32 -11.62 1.79 0.16
C ILE A 32 -10.61 0.92 0.91
N VAL A 33 -10.12 -0.11 0.24
CA VAL A 33 -9.07 -0.99 0.74
C VAL A 33 -7.82 -0.76 -0.08
N VAL A 34 -6.72 -0.40 0.58
CA VAL A 34 -5.37 -0.42 0.01
C VAL A 34 -4.68 -1.68 0.52
N MET A 35 -4.26 -2.56 -0.38
CA MET A 35 -3.65 -3.83 -0.01
C MET A 35 -2.26 -3.97 -0.61
N GLY A 36 -1.26 -4.12 0.27
CA GLY A 36 0.09 -4.53 -0.08
C GLY A 36 0.27 -6.05 0.03
N HIS A 37 1.44 -6.52 -0.35
CA HIS A 37 1.77 -7.95 -0.24
C HIS A 37 3.28 -8.15 -0.08
N SER A 38 3.66 -9.29 0.50
CA SER A 38 5.06 -9.70 0.61
C SER A 38 5.68 -9.97 -0.78
N HIS A 39 7.01 -9.86 -0.87
CA HIS A 39 7.77 -10.06 -2.10
C HIS A 39 7.33 -9.16 -3.26
N CYS A 40 6.99 -7.91 -2.96
CA CYS A 40 6.56 -6.96 -3.97
C CYS A 40 7.74 -6.50 -4.84
N GLY A 41 7.73 -6.88 -6.15
CA GLY A 41 8.79 -6.48 -7.09
C GLY A 41 8.93 -4.96 -7.24
N GLY A 42 7.82 -4.20 -7.13
CA GLY A 42 7.87 -2.74 -7.15
C GLY A 42 8.60 -2.15 -5.94
N ILE A 43 8.34 -2.67 -4.73
CA ILE A 43 9.04 -2.23 -3.52
C ILE A 43 10.49 -2.69 -3.53
N HIS A 44 10.78 -3.90 -4.04
CA HIS A 44 12.16 -4.33 -4.26
C HIS A 44 12.91 -3.36 -5.17
N GLY A 45 12.31 -2.94 -6.31
CA GLY A 45 12.90 -1.95 -7.21
C GLY A 45 13.12 -0.58 -6.55
N LEU A 46 12.24 -0.17 -5.63
CA LEU A 46 12.43 1.04 -4.83
C LEU A 46 13.63 0.93 -3.87
N MET A 47 13.80 -0.23 -3.23
CA MET A 47 14.89 -0.50 -2.27
C MET A 47 16.23 -0.75 -2.96
N ALA A 48 16.23 -1.28 -4.19
CA ALA A 48 17.38 -1.58 -5.02
C ALA A 48 17.25 -0.90 -6.39
N PRO A 49 17.46 0.44 -6.48
CA PRO A 49 17.17 1.23 -7.68
C PRO A 49 17.97 0.77 -8.92
N GLU A 50 19.11 0.13 -8.73
CA GLU A 50 19.91 -0.46 -9.80
C GLU A 50 19.16 -1.59 -10.55
N SER A 51 18.24 -2.27 -9.88
CA SER A 51 17.45 -3.36 -10.46
C SER A 51 16.41 -2.88 -11.49
N ILE A 52 16.05 -1.60 -11.46
CA ILE A 52 15.09 -0.94 -12.37
C ILE A 52 15.73 0.23 -13.12
N ALA A 53 17.07 0.25 -13.22
CA ALA A 53 17.78 1.33 -13.89
C ALA A 53 17.38 1.43 -15.38
N GLY A 54 16.97 2.62 -15.81
CA GLY A 54 16.51 2.89 -17.17
C GLY A 54 15.02 2.62 -17.43
N GLU A 55 14.27 2.16 -16.43
CA GLU A 55 12.84 1.89 -16.55
C GLU A 55 12.01 3.06 -16.04
N THR A 56 11.92 4.15 -16.80
CA THR A 56 11.35 5.43 -16.38
C THR A 56 9.95 5.29 -15.75
N TYR A 57 9.04 4.55 -16.39
CA TYR A 57 7.67 4.43 -15.89
C TYR A 57 7.59 3.68 -14.55
N ILE A 58 8.43 2.67 -14.36
CA ILE A 58 8.47 1.91 -13.11
C ILE A 58 9.10 2.78 -12.02
N GLN A 59 10.20 3.46 -12.31
CA GLN A 59 10.85 4.37 -11.35
C GLN A 59 9.90 5.46 -10.86
N ASP A 60 9.20 6.13 -11.78
CA ASP A 60 8.23 7.17 -11.44
C ASP A 60 7.09 6.62 -10.58
N TRP A 61 6.62 5.42 -10.92
CA TRP A 61 5.51 4.79 -10.19
C TRP A 61 5.92 4.34 -8.80
N VAL A 62 7.04 3.63 -8.63
CA VAL A 62 7.51 3.18 -7.31
C VAL A 62 7.95 4.35 -6.44
N GLY A 63 8.39 5.46 -7.06
CA GLY A 63 8.75 6.70 -6.39
C GLY A 63 7.63 7.30 -5.54
N ILE A 64 6.36 6.95 -5.80
CA ILE A 64 5.22 7.31 -4.93
C ILE A 64 5.44 6.81 -3.49
N ALA A 65 6.11 5.67 -3.33
CA ALA A 65 6.39 5.07 -2.03
C ALA A 65 7.74 5.51 -1.41
N SER A 66 8.48 6.45 -2.01
CA SER A 66 9.75 6.93 -1.46
C SER A 66 9.71 7.33 0.03
N PRO A 67 8.63 7.96 0.54
CA PRO A 67 8.55 8.27 1.96
C PRO A 67 8.58 7.04 2.87
N ALA A 68 8.12 5.86 2.39
CA ALA A 68 8.21 4.62 3.16
C ALA A 68 9.67 4.15 3.27
N LEU A 69 10.44 4.26 2.17
CA LEU A 69 11.87 3.95 2.18
C LEU A 69 12.66 4.91 3.08
N GLU A 70 12.35 6.20 3.05
CA GLU A 70 12.97 7.20 3.91
C GLU A 70 12.73 6.89 5.40
N ARG A 71 11.51 6.51 5.77
CA ARG A 71 11.17 6.07 7.13
C ARG A 71 11.97 4.84 7.54
N LEU A 72 12.06 3.84 6.65
CA LEU A 72 12.85 2.63 6.90
C LEU A 72 14.34 2.95 7.11
N GLN A 73 14.91 3.86 6.32
CA GLN A 73 16.31 4.27 6.43
C GLN A 73 16.60 5.05 7.73
N ALA A 74 15.60 5.74 8.27
CA ALA A 74 15.69 6.44 9.55
C ALA A 74 15.59 5.50 10.77
N MET A 75 15.11 4.27 10.59
CA MET A 75 15.07 3.27 11.67
C MET A 75 16.49 2.78 11.96
N THR A 76 16.88 2.86 13.24
CA THR A 76 18.17 2.36 13.72
C THR A 76 17.96 0.94 14.25
N GLY A 77 18.31 -0.05 13.47
CA GLY A 77 18.24 -1.45 13.88
C GLY A 77 19.02 -2.34 12.92
N ASP A 78 19.56 -3.43 13.44
CA ASP A 78 20.25 -4.47 12.64
C ASP A 78 19.18 -5.52 12.22
N GLU A 79 18.19 -5.05 11.44
CA GLU A 79 17.12 -5.90 10.94
C GLU A 79 17.59 -6.68 9.70
N ASP A 80 17.11 -7.91 9.57
CA ASP A 80 17.36 -8.69 8.37
C ASP A 80 16.62 -8.13 7.14
N GLU A 81 17.05 -8.52 5.96
CA GLU A 81 16.51 -8.02 4.69
C GLU A 81 15.00 -8.31 4.54
N LYS A 82 14.53 -9.46 5.04
CA LYS A 82 13.12 -9.85 4.99
C LYS A 82 12.26 -8.88 5.81
N THR A 83 12.68 -8.58 7.03
CA THR A 83 12.01 -7.63 7.92
C THR A 83 12.01 -6.23 7.35
N ARG A 84 13.13 -5.78 6.80
CA ARG A 84 13.25 -4.47 6.14
C ARG A 84 12.33 -4.35 4.92
N SER A 85 12.28 -5.41 4.08
CA SER A 85 11.37 -5.44 2.93
C SER A 85 9.91 -5.35 3.36
N ARG A 86 9.52 -6.11 4.39
CA ARG A 86 8.17 -6.07 4.95
C ARG A 86 7.80 -4.69 5.47
N HIS A 87 8.67 -4.04 6.26
CA HIS A 87 8.42 -2.69 6.75
C HIS A 87 8.24 -1.68 5.61
N CYS A 88 9.01 -1.80 4.53
CA CYS A 88 8.86 -0.92 3.36
C CYS A 88 7.55 -1.20 2.60
N GLU A 89 7.16 -2.48 2.45
CA GLU A 89 5.91 -2.90 1.82
C GLU A 89 4.68 -2.40 2.60
N GLU A 90 4.68 -2.57 3.92
CA GLU A 90 3.63 -2.08 4.83
C GLU A 90 3.61 -0.54 4.85
N GLY A 91 4.78 0.10 4.91
CA GLY A 91 4.91 1.55 4.84
C GLY A 91 4.33 2.13 3.55
N ALA A 92 4.52 1.48 2.41
CA ALA A 92 3.95 1.91 1.12
C ALA A 92 2.42 1.87 1.10
N VAL A 93 1.80 0.92 1.82
CA VAL A 93 0.35 0.87 2.00
C VAL A 93 -0.13 2.08 2.80
N LEU A 94 0.55 2.41 3.90
CA LEU A 94 0.20 3.56 4.74
C LEU A 94 0.37 4.89 4.00
N ILE A 95 1.46 5.06 3.24
CA ILE A 95 1.65 6.24 2.37
C ILE A 95 0.50 6.38 1.37
N SER A 96 0.01 5.28 0.81
CA SER A 96 -1.11 5.31 -0.12
C SER A 96 -2.42 5.72 0.56
N LEU A 97 -2.64 5.35 1.84
CA LEU A 97 -3.76 5.85 2.64
C LEU A 97 -3.65 7.36 2.91
N ASP A 98 -2.47 7.83 3.31
CA ASP A 98 -2.21 9.25 3.53
C ASP A 98 -2.44 10.05 2.23
N ASN A 99 -1.99 9.51 1.10
CA ASN A 99 -2.20 10.11 -0.21
C ASN A 99 -3.69 10.19 -0.60
N LEU A 100 -4.50 9.19 -0.27
CA LEU A 100 -5.96 9.25 -0.45
C LEU A 100 -6.57 10.42 0.34
N LEU A 101 -6.13 10.63 1.57
CA LEU A 101 -6.61 11.75 2.40
C LEU A 101 -6.16 13.13 1.90
N SER A 102 -5.17 13.21 1.00
CA SER A 102 -4.78 14.46 0.35
C SER A 102 -5.84 14.99 -0.63
N TYR A 103 -6.81 14.14 -1.06
CA TYR A 103 -7.91 14.55 -1.93
C TYR A 103 -9.09 15.10 -1.10
N PRO A 104 -9.46 16.37 -1.24
CA PRO A 104 -10.47 17.00 -0.38
C PRO A 104 -11.81 16.25 -0.36
N TRP A 105 -12.24 15.72 -1.50
CA TRP A 105 -13.51 15.00 -1.65
C TRP A 105 -13.48 13.60 -0.98
N ILE A 106 -12.31 12.99 -0.78
CA ILE A 106 -12.14 11.76 0.04
C ILE A 106 -12.11 12.14 1.50
N ALA A 107 -11.26 13.12 1.88
CA ALA A 107 -11.10 13.56 3.26
C ALA A 107 -12.45 14.01 3.87
N GLU A 108 -13.27 14.73 3.09
CA GLU A 108 -14.59 15.17 3.54
C GLU A 108 -15.52 13.98 3.84
N ARG A 109 -15.58 12.97 2.97
CA ARG A 109 -16.42 11.78 3.18
C ARG A 109 -15.94 10.93 4.36
N VAL A 110 -14.63 10.82 4.54
CA VAL A 110 -14.04 10.14 5.71
C VAL A 110 -14.42 10.88 6.98
N LYS A 111 -14.25 12.20 7.02
CA LYS A 111 -14.62 13.04 8.17
C LYS A 111 -16.09 12.92 8.54
N ASN A 112 -16.97 12.80 7.55
CA ASN A 112 -18.41 12.66 7.75
C ASN A 112 -18.87 11.22 8.04
N GLY A 113 -17.94 10.25 8.16
CA GLY A 113 -18.22 8.85 8.42
C GLY A 113 -18.87 8.10 7.24
N GLN A 114 -18.87 8.70 6.05
CA GLN A 114 -19.46 8.13 4.83
C GLN A 114 -18.50 7.22 4.05
N LEU A 115 -17.22 7.27 4.38
CA LEU A 115 -16.17 6.48 3.74
C LEU A 115 -15.16 6.02 4.79
N LYS A 116 -14.78 4.76 4.75
CA LYS A 116 -13.73 4.19 5.60
C LYS A 116 -12.57 3.73 4.74
N LEU A 117 -11.35 4.03 5.18
CA LEU A 117 -10.11 3.60 4.53
C LEU A 117 -9.51 2.44 5.33
N HIS A 118 -9.01 1.42 4.64
CA HIS A 118 -8.41 0.25 5.25
C HIS A 118 -7.06 -0.04 4.63
N ALA A 119 -6.05 -0.28 5.47
CA ALA A 119 -4.76 -0.81 5.06
C ALA A 119 -4.72 -2.31 5.34
N LEU A 120 -4.45 -3.10 4.32
CA LEU A 120 -4.26 -4.54 4.43
C LEU A 120 -2.87 -4.92 3.89
N TYR A 121 -2.32 -5.99 4.45
CA TYR A 121 -1.09 -6.60 3.97
C TYR A 121 -1.26 -8.11 3.87
N TYR A 122 -0.92 -8.68 2.72
CA TYR A 122 -1.04 -10.10 2.46
C TYR A 122 0.33 -10.76 2.36
N ASP A 123 0.63 -11.69 3.25
CA ASP A 123 1.83 -12.51 3.17
C ASP A 123 1.61 -13.68 2.22
N LEU A 124 2.25 -13.61 1.05
CA LEU A 124 2.15 -14.63 0.02
C LEU A 124 2.80 -15.97 0.42
N SER A 125 3.76 -15.95 1.36
CA SER A 125 4.47 -17.16 1.79
C SER A 125 3.64 -17.98 2.76
N GLU A 126 2.95 -17.30 3.66
CA GLU A 126 2.19 -17.88 4.77
C GLU A 126 0.68 -17.95 4.48
N GLY A 127 0.20 -17.18 3.49
CA GLY A 127 -1.22 -17.03 3.21
C GLY A 127 -1.96 -16.20 4.27
N ASN A 128 -1.24 -15.41 5.04
CA ASN A 128 -1.79 -14.60 6.12
C ASN A 128 -2.23 -13.23 5.61
N LEU A 129 -3.37 -12.76 6.10
CA LEU A 129 -3.85 -11.40 5.88
C LEU A 129 -3.75 -10.61 7.17
N TYR A 130 -3.12 -9.46 7.09
CA TYR A 130 -2.97 -8.51 8.19
C TYR A 130 -3.75 -7.24 7.90
N ARG A 131 -4.23 -6.57 8.95
CA ARG A 131 -4.89 -5.26 8.89
C ARG A 131 -4.17 -4.30 9.80
N PHE A 132 -3.92 -3.09 9.33
CA PHE A 132 -3.38 -2.03 10.16
C PHE A 132 -4.40 -1.61 11.22
N SER A 133 -3.95 -1.57 12.46
CA SER A 133 -4.69 -1.12 13.64
C SER A 133 -4.15 0.25 14.06
N PRO A 134 -4.95 1.32 14.01
CA PRO A 134 -4.52 2.63 14.49
C PRO A 134 -4.23 2.66 16.00
N GLU A 135 -4.80 1.73 16.78
CA GLU A 135 -4.65 1.65 18.22
C GLU A 135 -3.26 1.15 18.64
N SER A 136 -2.74 0.16 17.92
CA SER A 136 -1.40 -0.40 18.14
C SER A 136 -0.34 0.21 17.22
N GLU A 137 -0.76 0.98 16.21
CA GLU A 137 0.09 1.50 15.14
C GLU A 137 0.86 0.38 14.38
N ASP A 138 0.26 -0.81 14.28
CA ASP A 138 0.89 -2.00 13.69
C ASP A 138 -0.09 -2.80 12.82
N PHE A 139 0.43 -3.72 12.00
CA PHE A 139 -0.33 -4.67 11.22
C PHE A 139 -0.64 -5.94 12.02
N GLU A 140 -1.89 -6.08 12.43
CA GLU A 140 -2.38 -7.21 13.21
C GLU A 140 -2.95 -8.30 12.30
N LEU A 141 -2.74 -9.56 12.69
CA LEU A 141 -3.27 -10.71 11.95
C LEU A 141 -4.80 -10.66 11.93
N LEU A 142 -5.37 -10.54 10.74
CA LEU A 142 -6.81 -10.55 10.50
C LEU A 142 -7.32 -11.94 10.14
N PHE A 143 -6.57 -12.66 9.32
CA PHE A 143 -6.93 -13.99 8.83
C PHE A 143 -5.68 -14.83 8.61
N HIS A 144 -5.73 -16.07 9.04
CA HIS A 144 -4.73 -17.10 8.75
C HIS A 144 -5.34 -18.12 7.79
N SER A 145 -4.72 -18.33 6.62
CA SER A 145 -5.16 -19.43 5.77
C SER A 145 -4.70 -20.76 6.41
N GLU A 146 -5.64 -21.58 6.85
CA GLU A 146 -5.33 -22.99 7.05
C GLU A 146 -4.78 -23.50 5.71
N LYS A 147 -3.61 -24.16 5.74
CA LYS A 147 -3.07 -24.84 4.56
C LYS A 147 -4.15 -25.79 4.05
N ILE A 148 -4.83 -25.41 3.00
CA ILE A 148 -5.66 -26.36 2.26
C ILE A 148 -4.63 -27.26 1.58
N ASP A 149 -4.46 -28.48 2.08
CA ASP A 149 -3.80 -29.56 1.34
C ASP A 149 -4.60 -29.70 0.02
N VAL A 150 -4.11 -29.04 -1.01
CA VAL A 150 -4.61 -29.25 -2.36
C VAL A 150 -4.17 -30.65 -2.70
N CYS A 151 -5.11 -31.57 -2.44
CA CYS A 151 -5.00 -32.97 -2.79
C CYS A 151 -4.51 -33.09 -4.23
N ASP A 152 -3.42 -33.81 -4.43
CA ASP A 152 -2.88 -34.25 -5.69
C ASP A 152 -4.00 -34.64 -6.66
N ARG A 153 -4.05 -33.89 -7.80
CA ARG A 153 -4.75 -34.36 -9.00
C ARG A 153 -3.75 -34.52 -10.12
#